data_55045b7d507dac0790821ffa3b2e152e
#
_entry.id   55045b7d507dac0790821ffa3b2e152e
#
_cell.length_a   1.000
_cell.length_b   1.000
_cell.length_c   1.000
_cell.angle_alpha   90.00
_cell.angle_beta   90.00
_cell.angle_gamma   90.00
#
_symmetry.space_group_name_H-M   'P 1'
#
loop_
_entity.id
_entity.type
_entity.pdbx_description
1 polymer ?
#
loop_
_entity_poly.entity_id
_entity_poly.type
_entity_poly.pdbx_seq_one_letter_code
_entity_poly.pdbx_strand_id
1 'polypeptide(L)'
;MEAFKERMIAEYVELDERTNKLYEFILKNPKFSELDAFKRDMMRKQLEGMNNYRKVLRERMKMEGITHDDLVNYQHPYQNLSFGEALQALEAGKCIRRESWIGDKFVTKQIDSDINAEIVPKMQSLPDSAKELIGKTADKDIHYRNQCLLIKQFPSSSVATNYVPDWNDMFAKDWMVL
;
A
#
# COMPACT_ATOMS: atom_id res chain seq x y z
N MET A 1 -0.66 12.40 21.75
CA MET A 1 0.84 12.45 21.63
C MET A 1 1.18 13.59 20.67
N GLU A 2 2.35 14.24 20.80
CA GLU A 2 2.76 15.29 19.86
C GLU A 2 3.11 14.67 18.49
N ALA A 3 2.68 15.29 17.40
CA ALA A 3 2.80 14.73 16.04
C ALA A 3 4.25 14.38 15.62
N PHE A 4 5.26 15.04 16.18
CA PHE A 4 6.65 14.68 15.88
C PHE A 4 7.08 13.39 16.62
N LYS A 5 6.58 13.14 17.82
CA LYS A 5 6.84 11.90 18.58
C LYS A 5 6.20 10.70 17.88
N GLU A 6 4.99 10.86 17.39
CA GLU A 6 4.33 9.82 16.59
C GLU A 6 5.13 9.47 15.33
N ARG A 7 5.64 10.48 14.60
CA ARG A 7 6.50 10.24 13.44
C ARG A 7 7.81 9.52 13.81
N MET A 8 8.39 9.86 14.94
CA MET A 8 9.64 9.24 15.41
C MET A 8 9.42 7.78 15.81
N ILE A 9 8.28 7.48 16.44
CA ILE A 9 7.87 6.10 16.76
C ILE A 9 7.62 5.30 15.46
N ALA A 10 6.87 5.88 14.51
CA ALA A 10 6.61 5.25 13.22
C ALA A 10 7.92 4.89 12.49
N GLU A 11 8.83 5.83 12.40
CA GLU A 11 10.14 5.65 11.77
C GLU A 11 10.96 4.54 12.47
N TYR A 12 10.94 4.50 13.79
CA TYR A 12 11.64 3.46 14.54
C TYR A 12 11.03 2.07 14.30
N VAL A 13 9.72 1.95 14.35
CA VAL A 13 9.01 0.67 14.15
C VAL A 13 9.27 0.13 12.74
N GLU A 14 9.14 0.97 11.71
CA GLU A 14 9.44 0.57 10.34
C GLU A 14 10.90 0.16 10.14
N LEU A 15 11.84 0.93 10.72
CA LEU A 15 13.26 0.62 10.65
C LEU A 15 13.58 -0.70 11.35
N ASP A 16 12.99 -0.94 12.53
CA ASP A 16 13.17 -2.17 13.31
C ASP A 16 12.69 -3.39 12.51
N GLU A 17 11.51 -3.30 11.93
CA GLU A 17 10.93 -4.38 11.11
C GLU A 17 11.80 -4.70 9.88
N ARG A 18 12.21 -3.67 9.12
CA ARG A 18 13.07 -3.84 7.94
C ARG A 18 14.44 -4.41 8.32
N THR A 19 14.99 -3.95 9.45
CA THR A 19 16.28 -4.46 9.97
C THR A 19 16.17 -5.93 10.33
N ASN A 20 15.11 -6.32 11.01
CA ASN A 20 14.88 -7.71 11.41
C ASN A 20 14.63 -8.62 10.19
N LYS A 21 13.85 -8.18 9.20
CA LYS A 21 13.65 -8.91 7.93
C LYS A 21 14.99 -9.12 7.19
N LEU A 22 15.84 -8.10 7.09
CA LEU A 22 17.15 -8.22 6.45
C LEU A 22 18.08 -9.15 7.25
N TYR A 23 18.10 -9.04 8.58
CA TYR A 23 18.86 -9.92 9.46
C TYR A 23 18.45 -11.38 9.28
N GLU A 24 17.16 -11.68 9.29
CA GLU A 24 16.64 -13.03 9.09
C GLU A 24 16.96 -13.58 7.70
N PHE A 25 16.86 -12.75 6.66
CA PHE A 25 17.26 -13.13 5.31
C PHE A 25 18.74 -13.53 5.25
N ILE A 26 19.63 -12.73 5.84
CA ILE A 26 21.07 -13.00 5.87
C ILE A 26 21.39 -14.27 6.64
N LEU A 27 20.67 -14.52 7.75
CA LEU A 27 20.98 -15.61 8.66
C LEU A 27 20.35 -16.94 8.26
N LYS A 28 19.11 -16.92 7.77
CA LYS A 28 18.26 -18.10 7.64
C LYS A 28 17.90 -18.47 6.19
N ASN A 29 17.97 -17.51 5.24
CA ASN A 29 17.49 -17.78 3.89
C ASN A 29 18.57 -18.41 3.01
N PRO A 30 18.36 -19.61 2.44
CA PRO A 30 19.32 -20.27 1.56
C PRO A 30 19.76 -19.42 0.35
N LYS A 31 18.83 -18.60 -0.18
CA LYS A 31 19.12 -17.70 -1.31
C LYS A 31 20.22 -16.68 -1.00
N PHE A 32 20.47 -16.37 0.26
CA PHE A 32 21.57 -15.46 0.61
C PHE A 32 22.93 -16.07 0.25
N SER A 33 23.11 -17.39 0.44
CA SER A 33 24.35 -18.07 0.07
C SER A 33 24.57 -18.18 -1.45
N GLU A 34 23.49 -18.13 -2.23
CA GLU A 34 23.51 -18.17 -3.69
C GLU A 34 23.92 -16.82 -4.32
N LEU A 35 23.85 -15.74 -3.55
CA LEU A 35 24.27 -14.41 -4.02
C LEU A 35 25.79 -14.34 -4.18
N ASP A 36 26.26 -13.54 -5.13
CA ASP A 36 27.67 -13.23 -5.26
C ASP A 36 28.25 -12.54 -4.02
N ALA A 37 29.56 -12.60 -3.86
CA ALA A 37 30.24 -12.09 -2.66
C ALA A 37 30.03 -10.59 -2.44
N PHE A 38 29.95 -9.80 -3.53
CA PHE A 38 29.74 -8.37 -3.44
C PHE A 38 28.34 -8.03 -2.92
N LYS A 39 27.30 -8.69 -3.43
CA LYS A 39 25.92 -8.49 -2.95
C LYS A 39 25.79 -8.88 -1.48
N ARG A 40 26.39 -10.00 -1.08
CA ARG A 40 26.39 -10.43 0.34
C ARG A 40 27.07 -9.40 1.24
N ASP A 41 28.19 -8.84 0.82
CA ASP A 41 28.91 -7.81 1.56
C ASP A 41 28.08 -6.53 1.68
N MET A 42 27.47 -6.08 0.58
CA MET A 42 26.59 -4.90 0.59
C MET A 42 25.38 -5.06 1.52
N MET A 43 24.74 -6.24 1.54
CA MET A 43 23.62 -6.49 2.46
C MET A 43 24.05 -6.49 3.92
N ARG A 44 25.25 -7.01 4.24
CA ARG A 44 25.80 -6.94 5.62
C ARG A 44 26.09 -5.50 6.02
N LYS A 45 26.69 -4.69 5.15
CA LYS A 45 26.93 -3.26 5.40
C LYS A 45 25.61 -2.48 5.54
N GLN A 46 24.61 -2.81 4.75
CA GLN A 46 23.28 -2.25 4.90
C GLN A 46 22.70 -2.58 6.28
N LEU A 47 22.76 -3.82 6.72
CA LEU A 47 22.31 -4.24 8.04
C LEU A 47 23.03 -3.48 9.17
N GLU A 48 24.35 -3.31 9.05
CA GLU A 48 25.15 -2.53 10.00
C GLU A 48 24.70 -1.07 10.05
N GLY A 49 24.52 -0.42 8.90
CA GLY A 49 23.99 0.94 8.78
C GLY A 49 22.61 1.10 9.43
N MET A 50 21.70 0.16 9.15
CA MET A 50 20.36 0.15 9.74
C MET A 50 20.40 -0.03 11.27
N ASN A 51 21.24 -0.92 11.78
CA ASN A 51 21.42 -1.10 13.22
C ASN A 51 21.98 0.16 13.91
N ASN A 52 22.95 0.82 13.30
CA ASN A 52 23.51 2.07 13.80
C ASN A 52 22.46 3.18 13.83
N TYR A 53 21.69 3.32 12.77
CA TYR A 53 20.60 4.32 12.73
C TYR A 53 19.53 4.02 13.77
N ARG A 54 19.10 2.77 13.90
CA ARG A 54 18.13 2.32 14.91
C ARG A 54 18.59 2.66 16.33
N LYS A 55 19.87 2.46 16.63
CA LYS A 55 20.45 2.80 17.93
C LYS A 55 20.36 4.31 18.20
N VAL A 56 20.78 5.15 17.26
CA VAL A 56 20.73 6.60 17.38
C VAL A 56 19.28 7.10 17.53
N LEU A 57 18.37 6.56 16.72
CA LEU A 57 16.96 6.92 16.79
C LEU A 57 16.36 6.57 18.16
N ARG A 58 16.69 5.41 18.73
CA ARG A 58 16.27 5.00 20.07
C ARG A 58 16.77 5.96 21.17
N GLU A 59 18.02 6.42 21.09
CA GLU A 59 18.53 7.42 22.04
C GLU A 59 17.80 8.77 21.89
N ARG A 60 17.53 9.23 20.69
CA ARG A 60 16.71 10.41 20.46
C ARG A 60 15.30 10.28 21.06
N MET A 61 14.67 9.12 20.88
CA MET A 61 13.34 8.85 21.45
C MET A 61 13.36 8.94 22.98
N LYS A 62 14.40 8.40 23.64
CA LYS A 62 14.55 8.54 25.10
C LYS A 62 14.68 10.01 25.54
N MET A 63 15.43 10.83 24.80
CA MET A 63 15.56 12.26 25.08
C MET A 63 14.22 13.00 25.00
N GLU A 64 13.32 12.55 24.11
CA GLU A 64 11.97 13.09 23.96
C GLU A 64 10.94 12.46 24.92
N GLY A 65 11.40 11.60 25.86
CA GLY A 65 10.55 10.95 26.84
C GLY A 65 9.62 9.87 26.25
N ILE A 66 9.94 9.34 25.07
CA ILE A 66 9.22 8.22 24.47
C ILE A 66 9.65 6.93 25.16
N THR A 67 8.69 6.21 25.71
CA THR A 67 8.92 5.00 26.52
C THR A 67 8.79 3.72 25.69
N HIS A 68 9.14 2.59 26.31
CA HIS A 68 8.91 1.27 25.70
C HIS A 68 7.41 0.99 25.54
N ASP A 69 6.58 1.43 26.46
CA ASP A 69 5.13 1.25 26.39
C ASP A 69 4.53 2.01 25.21
N ASP A 70 5.07 3.18 24.86
CA ASP A 70 4.66 3.92 23.68
C ASP A 70 4.95 3.15 22.40
N LEU A 71 6.06 2.39 22.35
CA LEU A 71 6.41 1.53 21.22
C LEU A 71 5.50 0.30 21.11
N VAL A 72 5.24 -0.35 22.26
CA VAL A 72 4.39 -1.57 22.31
C VAL A 72 2.94 -1.25 21.95
N ASN A 73 2.45 -0.09 22.40
CA ASN A 73 1.08 0.34 22.14
C ASN A 73 0.91 1.10 20.83
N TYR A 74 2.01 1.35 20.09
CA TYR A 74 1.94 2.03 18.82
C TYR A 74 1.25 1.15 17.78
N GLN A 75 0.10 1.61 17.31
CA GLN A 75 -0.56 1.04 16.15
C GLN A 75 -0.11 1.84 14.93
N HIS A 76 0.54 1.19 13.98
CA HIS A 76 0.96 1.85 12.75
C HIS A 76 -0.29 2.36 12.02
N PRO A 77 -0.45 3.68 11.79
CA PRO A 77 -1.70 4.24 11.25
C PRO A 77 -2.05 3.77 9.86
N TYR A 78 -1.12 3.05 9.20
CA TYR A 78 -1.24 2.59 7.83
C TYR A 78 -1.03 1.09 7.64
N GLN A 79 -0.90 0.31 8.71
CA GLN A 79 -0.69 -1.14 8.69
C GLN A 79 -1.61 -1.84 9.69
N ASN A 80 -1.83 -3.14 9.48
CA ASN A 80 -2.71 -3.97 10.31
C ASN A 80 -4.14 -3.40 10.43
N LEU A 81 -4.61 -2.74 9.38
CA LEU A 81 -5.93 -2.14 9.36
C LEU A 81 -7.01 -3.20 9.14
N SER A 82 -8.17 -2.96 9.71
CA SER A 82 -9.41 -3.63 9.31
C SER A 82 -9.85 -3.18 7.91
N PHE A 83 -10.72 -3.93 7.27
CA PHE A 83 -11.30 -3.53 5.98
C PHE A 83 -12.03 -2.17 6.06
N GLY A 84 -12.72 -1.89 7.18
CA GLY A 84 -13.39 -0.60 7.38
C GLY A 84 -12.42 0.59 7.41
N GLU A 85 -11.27 0.46 8.08
CA GLU A 85 -10.22 1.49 8.11
C GLU A 85 -9.54 1.63 6.73
N ALA A 86 -9.32 0.52 6.04
CA ALA A 86 -8.80 0.52 4.67
C ALA A 86 -9.77 1.22 3.70
N LEU A 87 -11.08 1.01 3.87
CA LEU A 87 -12.12 1.68 3.07
C LEU A 87 -12.11 3.20 3.30
N GLN A 88 -11.95 3.66 4.55
CA GLN A 88 -11.79 5.09 4.86
C GLN A 88 -10.54 5.69 4.18
N ALA A 89 -9.45 4.93 4.11
CA ALA A 89 -8.25 5.36 3.39
C ALA A 89 -8.50 5.47 1.87
N LEU A 90 -9.26 4.54 1.27
CA LEU A 90 -9.69 4.63 -0.14
C LEU A 90 -10.55 5.88 -0.39
N GLU A 91 -11.50 6.18 0.50
CA GLU A 91 -12.34 7.37 0.41
C GLU A 91 -11.50 8.66 0.51
N ALA A 92 -10.42 8.64 1.30
CA ALA A 92 -9.44 9.72 1.38
C ALA A 92 -8.46 9.77 0.18
N GLY A 93 -8.67 8.95 -0.86
CA GLY A 93 -7.85 8.94 -2.08
C GLY A 93 -6.51 8.20 -1.94
N LYS A 94 -6.34 7.38 -0.91
CA LYS A 94 -5.14 6.55 -0.74
C LYS A 94 -5.28 5.23 -1.50
N CYS A 95 -4.14 4.61 -1.76
CA CYS A 95 -4.10 3.23 -2.25
C CYS A 95 -3.94 2.26 -1.08
N ILE A 96 -4.61 1.12 -1.16
CA ILE A 96 -4.55 0.09 -0.13
C ILE A 96 -4.17 -1.26 -0.71
N ARG A 97 -3.58 -2.12 0.13
CA ARG A 97 -3.36 -3.54 -0.18
C ARG A 97 -3.44 -4.38 1.08
N ARG A 98 -3.53 -5.69 0.93
CA ARG A 98 -3.29 -6.61 2.04
C ARG A 98 -1.81 -6.99 2.09
N GLU A 99 -1.26 -7.12 3.29
CA GLU A 99 0.12 -7.60 3.47
C GLU A 99 0.30 -9.02 2.93
N SER A 100 -0.71 -9.88 3.12
CA SER A 100 -0.74 -11.26 2.65
C SER A 100 -0.81 -11.42 1.12
N TRP A 101 -1.08 -10.37 0.37
CA TRP A 101 -1.19 -10.49 -1.07
C TRP A 101 0.17 -10.73 -1.74
N ILE A 102 0.21 -11.77 -2.57
CA ILE A 102 1.38 -12.09 -3.38
C ILE A 102 1.42 -11.18 -4.62
N GLY A 103 2.63 -10.70 -4.97
CA GLY A 103 2.88 -9.82 -6.11
C GLY A 103 2.52 -8.35 -5.85
N ASP A 104 2.92 -7.50 -6.79
CA ASP A 104 2.69 -6.06 -6.71
C ASP A 104 1.28 -5.72 -7.20
N LYS A 105 0.35 -5.65 -6.25
CA LYS A 105 -1.03 -5.28 -6.51
C LYS A 105 -1.60 -4.43 -5.39
N PHE A 106 -2.47 -3.52 -5.74
CA PHE A 106 -3.15 -2.62 -4.81
C PHE A 106 -4.54 -2.26 -5.31
N VAL A 107 -5.37 -1.74 -4.42
CA VAL A 107 -6.69 -1.20 -4.74
C VAL A 107 -6.63 0.32 -4.67
N THR A 108 -7.28 0.97 -5.61
CA THR A 108 -7.52 2.42 -5.62
C THR A 108 -8.98 2.72 -5.94
N LYS A 109 -9.53 3.78 -5.35
CA LYS A 109 -10.83 4.31 -5.76
C LYS A 109 -10.62 5.21 -6.98
N GLN A 110 -11.33 4.92 -8.07
CA GLN A 110 -11.34 5.79 -9.24
C GLN A 110 -12.06 7.10 -8.90
N ILE A 111 -11.53 8.21 -9.41
CA ILE A 111 -12.20 9.51 -9.29
C ILE A 111 -13.52 9.44 -10.05
N ASP A 112 -14.60 9.85 -9.40
CA ASP A 112 -15.90 9.97 -10.02
C ASP A 112 -15.81 10.92 -11.22
N SER A 113 -16.41 10.56 -12.35
CA SER A 113 -16.33 11.35 -13.56
C SER A 113 -17.65 11.34 -14.33
N ASP A 114 -17.91 12.43 -15.01
CA ASP A 114 -19.05 12.64 -15.89
C ASP A 114 -18.56 12.76 -17.32
N ILE A 115 -18.99 11.85 -18.18
CA ILE A 115 -18.66 11.83 -19.59
C ILE A 115 -19.89 12.29 -20.37
N ASN A 116 -19.81 13.46 -20.97
CA ASN A 116 -20.93 14.05 -21.69
C ASN A 116 -21.21 13.35 -23.03
N ALA A 117 -22.41 13.58 -23.53
CA ALA A 117 -22.93 13.00 -24.79
C ALA A 117 -22.02 13.19 -26.03
N GLU A 118 -21.20 14.25 -26.05
CA GLU A 118 -20.29 14.53 -27.16
C GLU A 118 -19.04 13.64 -27.14
N ILE A 119 -18.64 13.17 -25.95
CA ILE A 119 -17.45 12.34 -25.73
C ILE A 119 -17.77 10.85 -25.84
N VAL A 120 -18.96 10.43 -25.40
CA VAL A 120 -19.37 9.01 -25.40
C VAL A 120 -19.14 8.31 -26.75
N PRO A 121 -19.48 8.88 -27.91
CA PRO A 121 -19.23 8.23 -29.21
C PRO A 121 -17.74 8.04 -29.53
N LYS A 122 -16.85 8.86 -28.91
CA LYS A 122 -15.42 8.86 -29.19
C LYS A 122 -14.65 7.93 -28.20
N MET A 123 -15.32 7.38 -27.19
CA MET A 123 -14.70 6.50 -26.21
C MET A 123 -14.22 5.20 -26.85
N GLN A 124 -12.92 4.89 -26.64
CA GLN A 124 -12.33 3.62 -27.09
C GLN A 124 -12.63 2.46 -26.11
N SER A 125 -13.01 2.78 -24.88
CA SER A 125 -13.32 1.79 -23.84
C SER A 125 -14.73 1.21 -23.92
N LEU A 126 -15.58 1.71 -24.84
CA LEU A 126 -16.94 1.22 -25.05
C LEU A 126 -17.11 0.63 -26.46
N PRO A 127 -17.72 -0.56 -26.56
CA PRO A 127 -18.12 -1.11 -27.85
C PRO A 127 -19.26 -0.27 -28.49
N ASP A 128 -19.36 -0.29 -29.79
CA ASP A 128 -20.33 0.54 -30.51
C ASP A 128 -21.78 0.20 -30.14
N SER A 129 -22.09 -1.06 -29.88
CA SER A 129 -23.43 -1.48 -29.39
C SER A 129 -23.80 -0.82 -28.06
N ALA A 130 -22.83 -0.63 -27.13
CA ALA A 130 -23.08 0.09 -25.87
C ALA A 130 -23.32 1.59 -26.14
N LYS A 131 -22.52 2.21 -27.01
CA LYS A 131 -22.69 3.62 -27.42
C LYS A 131 -24.08 3.87 -28.05
N GLU A 132 -24.55 2.96 -28.88
CA GLU A 132 -25.89 3.04 -29.48
C GLU A 132 -27.01 2.97 -28.42
N LEU A 133 -26.85 2.10 -27.40
CA LEU A 133 -27.84 1.99 -26.33
C LEU A 133 -27.85 3.23 -25.44
N ILE A 134 -26.68 3.76 -25.09
CA ILE A 134 -26.55 5.00 -24.34
C ILE A 134 -27.12 6.18 -25.12
N GLY A 135 -26.89 6.23 -26.41
CA GLY A 135 -27.45 7.25 -27.30
C GLY A 135 -29.00 7.31 -27.37
N LYS A 136 -29.68 6.31 -26.80
CA LYS A 136 -31.15 6.27 -26.67
C LYS A 136 -31.64 6.84 -25.33
N THR A 137 -30.75 7.11 -24.37
CA THR A 137 -31.12 7.74 -23.10
C THR A 137 -31.37 9.24 -23.30
N ALA A 138 -32.08 9.87 -22.35
CA ALA A 138 -32.49 11.27 -22.52
C ALA A 138 -31.29 12.25 -22.49
N ASP A 139 -30.35 12.06 -21.57
CA ASP A 139 -29.15 12.90 -21.40
C ASP A 139 -27.92 12.39 -22.17
N LYS A 140 -27.90 11.10 -22.54
CA LYS A 140 -26.82 10.43 -23.26
C LYS A 140 -25.45 10.50 -22.59
N ASP A 141 -25.40 10.90 -21.34
CA ASP A 141 -24.20 10.99 -20.53
C ASP A 141 -23.89 9.67 -19.84
N ILE A 142 -22.64 9.47 -19.42
CA ILE A 142 -22.22 8.37 -18.58
C ILE A 142 -21.62 8.91 -17.29
N HIS A 143 -22.13 8.44 -16.16
CA HIS A 143 -21.63 8.79 -14.83
C HIS A 143 -20.90 7.61 -14.21
N TYR A 144 -19.58 7.72 -14.04
CA TYR A 144 -18.79 6.75 -13.30
C TYR A 144 -18.80 7.13 -11.83
N ARG A 145 -19.27 6.24 -10.97
CA ARG A 145 -19.43 6.47 -9.53
C ARG A 145 -18.85 5.31 -8.71
N ASN A 146 -18.12 5.65 -7.66
CA ASN A 146 -17.67 4.72 -6.62
C ASN A 146 -16.97 3.45 -7.15
N GLN A 147 -16.25 3.54 -8.25
CA GLN A 147 -15.53 2.40 -8.81
C GLN A 147 -14.21 2.18 -8.09
N CYS A 148 -13.99 0.96 -7.60
CA CYS A 148 -12.71 0.55 -7.05
C CYS A 148 -12.00 -0.37 -8.06
N LEU A 149 -10.74 -0.10 -8.30
CA LEU A 149 -9.90 -0.85 -9.24
C LEU A 149 -8.81 -1.61 -8.49
N LEU A 150 -8.68 -2.89 -8.81
CA LEU A 150 -7.50 -3.68 -8.48
C LEU A 150 -6.46 -3.48 -9.57
N ILE A 151 -5.35 -2.85 -9.23
CA ILE A 151 -4.21 -2.64 -10.12
C ILE A 151 -3.18 -3.73 -9.84
N LYS A 152 -2.83 -4.50 -10.85
CA LYS A 152 -1.71 -5.45 -10.82
C LYS A 152 -0.56 -4.86 -11.62
N GLN A 153 0.60 -4.74 -11.00
CA GLN A 153 1.80 -4.20 -11.62
C GLN A 153 2.70 -5.33 -12.12
N PHE A 154 3.23 -5.14 -13.31
CA PHE A 154 4.22 -6.01 -13.95
C PHE A 154 5.42 -5.14 -14.37
N PRO A 155 6.60 -5.69 -14.67
CA PRO A 155 7.79 -4.91 -14.98
C PRO A 155 7.62 -3.90 -16.12
N SER A 156 6.73 -4.17 -17.09
CA SER A 156 6.54 -3.34 -18.28
C SER A 156 5.14 -2.73 -18.42
N SER A 157 4.20 -3.08 -17.54
CA SER A 157 2.79 -2.64 -17.68
C SER A 157 2.04 -2.77 -16.37
N SER A 158 0.84 -2.19 -16.31
CA SER A 158 -0.12 -2.43 -15.25
C SER A 158 -1.46 -2.84 -15.83
N VAL A 159 -2.17 -3.71 -15.14
CA VAL A 159 -3.51 -4.16 -15.52
C VAL A 159 -4.49 -3.74 -14.44
N ALA A 160 -5.54 -3.04 -14.83
CA ALA A 160 -6.64 -2.64 -13.97
C ALA A 160 -7.84 -3.55 -14.18
N THR A 161 -8.43 -4.04 -13.11
CA THR A 161 -9.69 -4.78 -13.13
C THR A 161 -10.61 -4.22 -12.04
N ASN A 162 -11.92 -4.42 -12.19
CA ASN A 162 -12.84 -4.04 -11.11
C ASN A 162 -12.51 -4.82 -9.84
N TYR A 163 -12.47 -4.13 -8.70
CA TYR A 163 -12.26 -4.75 -7.39
C TYR A 163 -13.60 -4.98 -6.70
N VAL A 164 -13.86 -6.22 -6.37
CA VAL A 164 -15.01 -6.63 -5.55
C VAL A 164 -14.42 -7.39 -4.36
N PRO A 165 -14.55 -6.87 -3.13
CA PRO A 165 -14.03 -7.56 -1.94
C PRO A 165 -14.81 -8.85 -1.69
N ASP A 166 -14.11 -9.91 -1.32
CA ASP A 166 -14.71 -11.13 -0.82
C ASP A 166 -14.76 -11.14 0.73
N TRP A 167 -15.33 -12.21 1.32
CA TRP A 167 -15.41 -12.32 2.77
C TRP A 167 -14.02 -12.41 3.43
N ASN A 168 -13.00 -12.98 2.76
CA ASN A 168 -11.63 -12.99 3.29
C ASN A 168 -11.05 -11.58 3.33
N ASP A 169 -11.38 -10.74 2.36
CA ASP A 169 -10.98 -9.35 2.35
C ASP A 169 -11.69 -8.55 3.45
N MET A 170 -13.01 -8.75 3.61
CA MET A 170 -13.82 -8.01 4.57
C MET A 170 -13.47 -8.30 6.03
N PHE A 171 -13.09 -9.55 6.35
CA PHE A 171 -12.70 -9.93 7.72
C PHE A 171 -11.19 -9.85 7.98
N ALA A 172 -10.41 -9.49 6.99
CA ALA A 172 -8.97 -9.32 7.14
C ALA A 172 -8.60 -8.18 8.10
N LYS A 173 -7.44 -8.34 8.76
CA LYS A 173 -6.84 -7.37 9.67
C LYS A 173 -5.40 -7.02 9.24
N ASP A 174 -5.03 -7.36 8.02
CA ASP A 174 -3.72 -7.15 7.43
C ASP A 174 -3.74 -6.13 6.29
N TRP A 175 -4.72 -5.24 6.30
CA TRP A 175 -4.77 -4.14 5.35
C TRP A 175 -3.72 -3.10 5.66
N MET A 176 -3.17 -2.49 4.61
CA MET A 176 -2.19 -1.42 4.71
C MET A 176 -2.44 -0.36 3.65
N VAL A 177 -2.06 0.87 3.97
CA VAL A 177 -2.03 2.02 3.05
C VAL A 177 -0.62 2.11 2.44
N LEU A 178 -0.56 2.40 1.15
CA LEU A 178 0.69 2.57 0.39
C LEU A 178 1.09 4.03 0.29
#